data_1adaea9471460a42e31b8c28174f2389
#
_entry.id   1adaea9471460a42e31b8c28174f2389
#
_cell.length_a   1.000
_cell.length_b   1.000
_cell.length_c   1.000
_cell.angle_alpha   90.00
_cell.angle_beta   90.00
_cell.angle_gamma   90.00
#
_symmetry.space_group_name_H-M   'P 1'
#
loop_
_entity.id
_entity.type
_entity.pdbx_description
1 polymer ?
#
loop_
_entity_poly.entity_id
_entity_poly.type
_entity_poly.pdbx_seq_one_letter_code
_entity_poly.pdbx_strand_id
1 'polypeptide(L)' 'MKPEYVNTFGLRKVSDKQGEILEITLDASYKYMENTVTVTTNGLENIATPNTEQVASMVMNRQSAISLRNLLILTLDGEN' A
#
# COMPACT_ATOMS: atom_id res chain seq x y z
N MET A 1 -12.86 14.15 -4.83
CA MET A 1 -11.90 13.42 -3.98
C MET A 1 -10.48 13.70 -4.43
N LYS A 2 -9.60 14.05 -3.51
CA LYS A 2 -8.21 14.33 -3.83
C LYS A 2 -7.42 13.01 -3.86
N PRO A 3 -6.67 12.72 -4.93
CA PRO A 3 -5.85 11.51 -4.97
C PRO A 3 -4.75 11.55 -3.91
N GLU A 4 -4.45 10.39 -3.34
CA GLU A 4 -3.38 10.23 -2.36
C GLU A 4 -2.26 9.37 -2.95
N TYR A 5 -1.03 9.74 -2.64
CA TYR A 5 0.12 8.96 -3.09
C TYR A 5 0.31 7.73 -2.20
N VAL A 6 0.48 6.57 -2.83
CA VAL A 6 0.76 5.33 -2.11
C VAL A 6 1.89 4.60 -2.82
N ASN A 7 2.72 3.91 -2.05
CA ASN A 7 3.85 3.16 -2.60
C ASN A 7 3.99 1.77 -2.00
N THR A 8 3.09 1.38 -1.10
CA THR A 8 3.16 0.10 -0.41
C THR A 8 1.76 -0.48 -0.31
N PHE A 9 1.63 -1.77 -0.60
CA PHE A 9 0.35 -2.45 -0.61
C PHE A 9 0.40 -3.71 0.22
N GLY A 10 -0.70 -3.99 0.92
CA GLY A 10 -0.89 -5.23 1.63
C GLY A 10 -2.22 -5.84 1.25
N LEU A 11 -2.30 -7.15 1.34
CA LEU A 11 -3.51 -7.89 1.01
C LEU A 11 -3.84 -8.85 2.15
N ARG A 12 -5.12 -8.86 2.51
CA ARG A 12 -5.68 -9.87 3.41
C ARG A 12 -6.83 -10.55 2.68
N LYS A 13 -6.97 -11.85 2.86
CA LYS A 13 -8.03 -12.59 2.21
C LYS A 13 -8.86 -13.37 3.22
N VAL A 14 -10.15 -13.48 2.96
CA VAL A 14 -11.06 -14.34 3.69
C VAL A 14 -11.49 -15.44 2.74
N SER A 15 -11.31 -16.69 3.14
CA SER A 15 -11.63 -17.86 2.33
C SER A 15 -12.64 -18.75 3.05
N ASP A 16 -13.38 -19.53 2.27
CA ASP A 16 -14.25 -20.55 2.82
C ASP A 16 -13.46 -21.83 3.16
N LYS A 17 -14.16 -22.88 3.58
CA LYS A 17 -13.53 -24.14 3.97
C LYS A 17 -12.87 -24.86 2.80
N GLN A 18 -13.29 -24.60 1.57
CA GLN A 18 -12.71 -25.18 0.38
C GLN A 18 -11.56 -24.35 -0.17
N GLY A 19 -11.22 -23.26 0.49
CA GLY A 19 -10.14 -22.37 0.04
C GLY A 19 -10.55 -21.36 -1.01
N GLU A 20 -11.84 -21.27 -1.34
CA GLU A 20 -12.31 -20.26 -2.28
C GLU A 20 -12.34 -18.89 -1.62
N ILE A 21 -11.81 -17.89 -2.32
CA ILE A 21 -11.72 -16.53 -1.80
C ILE A 21 -13.08 -15.85 -1.86
N LEU A 22 -13.57 -15.40 -0.70
CA LEU A 22 -14.83 -14.68 -0.57
C LEU A 22 -14.63 -13.18 -0.61
N GLU A 23 -13.62 -12.68 0.08
CA GLU A 23 -13.32 -11.26 0.16
C GLU A 23 -11.83 -11.02 0.18
N ILE A 24 -11.45 -9.85 -0.33
CA ILE A 24 -10.08 -9.38 -0.29
C ILE A 24 -10.09 -7.96 0.29
N THR A 25 -9.19 -7.72 1.24
CA THR A 25 -8.94 -6.36 1.74
C THR A 25 -7.61 -5.89 1.20
N LEU A 26 -7.65 -4.79 0.46
CA LEU A 26 -6.46 -4.15 -0.08
C LEU A 26 -6.14 -2.94 0.78
N ASP A 27 -4.97 -2.96 1.40
CA ASP A 27 -4.47 -1.83 2.19
C ASP A 27 -3.43 -1.09 1.38
N ALA A 28 -3.55 0.23 1.31
CA ALA A 28 -2.61 1.08 0.60
C ALA A 28 -1.98 2.03 1.61
N SER A 29 -0.65 2.13 1.56
CA SER A 29 0.11 2.91 2.52
C SER A 29 1.20 3.73 1.83
N TYR A 30 1.64 4.76 2.51
CA TYR A 30 2.79 5.54 2.11
C TYR A 30 3.93 5.28 3.09
N LYS A 31 5.02 4.74 2.56
CA LYS A 31 6.21 4.43 3.33
C LYS A 31 7.28 5.47 3.04
N TYR A 32 7.86 6.06 4.07
CA TYR A 32 8.83 7.11 3.91
C TYR A 32 9.84 7.10 5.05
N MET A 33 10.96 7.80 4.84
CA MET A 33 11.98 7.98 5.86
C MET A 33 11.86 9.37 6.45
N GLU A 34 11.76 9.43 7.78
CA GLU A 34 11.81 10.69 8.49
C GLU A 34 13.21 10.90 9.01
N ASN A 35 13.81 12.03 8.66
CA ASN A 35 15.16 12.37 9.09
C ASN A 35 15.10 13.44 10.15
N THR A 36 15.69 13.12 11.31
CA THR A 36 15.80 14.06 12.41
C THR A 36 17.26 14.47 12.56
N VAL A 37 17.52 15.76 12.46
CA VAL A 37 18.86 16.31 12.63
C VAL A 37 18.93 16.98 13.99
N THR A 38 19.86 16.54 14.83
CA THR A 38 20.04 17.06 16.18
C THR A 38 21.45 17.61 16.35
N VAL A 39 21.56 18.80 16.95
CA VAL A 39 22.87 19.38 17.28
C VAL A 39 23.25 18.89 18.67
N THR A 40 24.41 18.23 18.74
CA THR A 40 24.98 17.75 20.01
C THR A 40 26.32 18.40 20.27
N THR A 41 26.91 18.13 21.44
CA THR A 41 28.25 18.63 21.78
C THR A 41 29.32 18.06 20.84
N ASN A 42 29.03 16.94 20.17
CA ASN A 42 29.97 16.30 19.26
C ASN A 42 29.70 16.66 17.78
N GLY A 43 28.74 17.56 17.53
CA GLY A 43 28.40 17.98 16.19
C GLY A 43 26.94 17.63 15.83
N LEU A 44 26.69 17.35 14.56
CA LEU A 44 25.37 17.02 14.07
C LEU A 44 25.14 15.52 14.07
N GLU A 45 23.99 15.10 14.55
CA GLU A 45 23.52 13.73 14.42
C GLU A 45 22.31 13.70 13.51
N ASN A 46 22.31 12.76 12.59
CA ASN A 46 21.17 12.54 11.70
C ASN A 46 20.63 11.12 11.94
N ILE A 47 19.38 11.05 12.38
CA ILE A 47 18.70 9.77 12.63
C ILE A 47 17.61 9.61 11.58
N ALA A 48 17.68 8.52 10.82
CA ALA A 48 16.66 8.17 9.83
C ALA A 48 15.73 7.14 10.45
N THR A 49 14.45 7.45 10.48
CA THR A 49 13.42 6.56 11.03
C THR A 49 12.43 6.20 9.96
N PRO A 50 12.21 4.88 9.69
CA PRO A 50 11.18 4.47 8.73
C PRO A 50 9.80 4.68 9.34
N ASN A 51 8.90 5.24 8.55
CA ASN A 51 7.50 5.46 8.93
C ASN A 51 6.58 4.92 7.86
N THR A 52 5.40 4.49 8.29
CA THR A 52 4.34 4.02 7.40
C THR A 52 3.04 4.69 7.79
N GLU A 53 2.40 5.30 6.81
CA GLU A 53 1.09 5.91 7.00
C GLU A 53 0.07 5.17 6.16
N GLN A 54 -0.96 4.62 6.81
CA GLN A 54 -2.04 3.96 6.08
C GLN A 54 -2.92 5.02 5.45
N VAL A 55 -3.07 4.93 4.13
CA VAL A 55 -3.82 5.92 3.34
C VAL A 55 -5.24 5.44 3.08
N ALA A 56 -5.40 4.16 2.75
CA ALA A 56 -6.71 3.61 2.41
C ALA A 56 -6.77 2.12 2.70
N SER A 57 -7.99 1.65 2.91
CA SER A 57 -8.27 0.23 3.05
C SER A 57 -9.58 -0.05 2.32
N MET A 58 -9.58 -1.03 1.44
CA MET A 58 -10.73 -1.34 0.59
C MET A 58 -11.06 -2.82 0.67
N VAL A 59 -12.33 -3.12 0.92
CA VAL A 59 -12.81 -4.50 0.90
C VAL A 59 -13.56 -4.73 -0.40
N MET A 60 -13.27 -5.83 -1.06
CA MET A 60 -13.92 -6.16 -2.32
C MET A 60 -14.16 -7.66 -2.40
N ASN A 61 -15.19 -8.04 -3.17
CA ASN A 61 -15.41 -9.46 -3.44
C ASN A 61 -14.46 -9.94 -4.53
N ARG A 62 -14.49 -11.26 -4.79
CA ARG A 62 -13.60 -11.87 -5.77
C ARG A 62 -13.75 -11.25 -7.16
N GLN A 63 -14.99 -11.00 -7.58
CA GLN A 63 -15.25 -10.45 -8.91
C GLN A 63 -14.70 -9.04 -9.07
N SER A 64 -14.85 -8.20 -8.06
CA SER A 64 -14.29 -6.85 -8.07
C SER A 64 -12.77 -6.87 -8.10
N ALA A 65 -12.16 -7.79 -7.37
CA ALA A 65 -10.70 -7.94 -7.38
C ALA A 65 -10.19 -8.36 -8.76
N ILE A 66 -10.90 -9.26 -9.43
CA ILE A 66 -10.55 -9.67 -10.81
C ILE A 66 -10.66 -8.48 -11.75
N SER A 67 -11.71 -7.68 -11.62
CA SER A 67 -11.91 -6.49 -12.46
C SER A 67 -10.78 -5.48 -12.25
N LEU A 68 -10.36 -5.26 -11.01
CA LEU A 68 -9.24 -4.37 -10.71
C LEU A 68 -7.95 -4.89 -11.32
N ARG A 69 -7.68 -6.20 -11.16
CA ARG A 69 -6.50 -6.83 -11.76
C ARG A 69 -6.47 -6.61 -13.27
N ASN A 70 -7.60 -6.87 -13.94
CA ASN A 70 -7.67 -6.74 -15.39
C ASN A 70 -7.47 -5.30 -15.85
N LEU A 71 -8.03 -4.34 -15.12
CA LEU A 71 -7.85 -2.92 -15.41
C LEU A 71 -6.38 -2.51 -15.30
N LEU A 72 -5.70 -2.96 -14.25
CA LEU A 72 -4.28 -2.66 -14.06
C LEU A 72 -3.43 -3.28 -15.16
N ILE A 73 -3.70 -4.53 -15.52
CA ILE A 73 -2.97 -5.22 -16.59
C ILE A 73 -3.14 -4.48 -17.92
N LEU A 74 -4.37 -4.14 -18.27
CA LEU A 74 -4.65 -3.42 -19.52
C LEU A 74 -3.97 -2.05 -19.55
N THR A 75 -4.00 -1.34 -18.43
CA THR A 75 -3.41 0.00 -18.37
C THR A 75 -1.90 -0.05 -18.48
N LEU A 76 -1.25 -0.98 -17.76
CA LEU A 76 0.20 -1.05 -17.74
C LEU A 76 0.78 -1.67 -19.00
N ASP A 77 0.15 -2.73 -19.51
CA ASP A 77 0.64 -3.42 -20.69
C ASP A 77 0.28 -2.69 -21.99
N GLY A 78 -0.81 -1.92 -21.98
CA GLY A 78 -1.26 -1.18 -23.14
C GLY A 78 -0.43 0.06 -23.46
N GLU A 79 0.51 0.42 -22.63
CA GLU A 79 1.36 1.60 -22.82
C GLU A 79 2.59 1.35 -23.68
N ASN A 80 2.75 0.19 -24.21
CA ASN A 80 3.92 -0.15 -25.05
C ASN A 80 3.82 0.45 -26.45
#